data_d1d6073aed18f5480e7a9f4fef30486c
#
_entry.id   d1d6073aed18f5480e7a9f4fef30486c
#
_cell.length_a   1.000
_cell.length_b   1.000
_cell.length_c   1.000
_cell.angle_alpha   90.00
_cell.angle_beta   90.00
_cell.angle_gamma   90.00
#
_symmetry.space_group_name_H-M   'P 1'
#
loop_
_entity.id
_entity.type
_entity.pdbx_description
1 polymer ?
#
loop_
_entity_poly.entity_id
_entity_poly.type
_entity_poly.pdbx_seq_one_letter_code
_entity_poly.pdbx_strand_id
1 'polypeptide(L)'
;MFDLEANKAIALRLVEDVFNGRRLELLEDVLHPEFRGRGISAFPPEGPEVGPGARRKLYEMFYQAIPDARAEVLDVVAEGDKVVLVDRFGGTHRGELFGRPGTGDRIEWMAIHIYTIRDGKVLEDAVMTDALAMMQQLGLAPSA
;
A
#
# COMPACT_ATOMS: atom_id res chain seq x y z
N MET A 1 1.87 -12.87 24.73
CA MET A 1 1.17 -11.57 24.77
C MET A 1 1.65 -10.72 23.61
N PHE A 2 0.76 -10.03 22.94
CA PHE A 2 1.11 -9.17 21.81
C PHE A 2 1.57 -7.80 22.29
N ASP A 3 2.62 -7.29 21.70
CA ASP A 3 3.07 -5.90 21.91
C ASP A 3 2.42 -5.02 20.86
N LEU A 4 1.31 -4.41 21.20
CA LEU A 4 0.50 -3.63 20.25
C LEU A 4 1.24 -2.38 19.75
N GLU A 5 2.01 -1.72 20.61
CA GLU A 5 2.77 -0.54 20.20
C GLU A 5 3.93 -0.92 19.25
N ALA A 6 4.62 -2.02 19.50
CA ALA A 6 5.64 -2.54 18.60
C ALA A 6 5.03 -2.93 17.25
N ASN A 7 3.86 -3.57 17.26
CA ASN A 7 3.17 -3.97 16.02
C ASN A 7 2.73 -2.76 15.20
N LYS A 8 2.20 -1.71 15.84
CA LYS A 8 1.89 -0.45 15.15
C LYS A 8 3.13 0.18 14.53
N ALA A 9 4.25 0.18 15.26
CA ALA A 9 5.51 0.74 14.77
C ALA A 9 6.00 0.02 13.51
N ILE A 10 5.83 -1.29 13.43
CA ILE A 10 6.18 -2.08 12.24
C ILE A 10 5.33 -1.66 11.04
N ALA A 11 4.02 -1.54 11.22
CA ALA A 11 3.11 -1.10 10.17
C ALA A 11 3.44 0.33 9.69
N LEU A 12 3.69 1.24 10.62
CA LEU A 12 4.07 2.61 10.30
C LEU A 12 5.40 2.67 9.55
N ARG A 13 6.36 1.84 9.93
CA ARG A 13 7.66 1.77 9.26
C ARG A 13 7.51 1.39 7.78
N LEU A 14 6.62 0.44 7.48
CA LEU A 14 6.36 0.03 6.09
C LEU A 14 5.86 1.21 5.25
N VAL A 15 4.94 2.00 5.78
CA VAL A 15 4.36 3.14 5.06
C VAL A 15 5.31 4.34 5.03
N GLU A 16 5.84 4.74 6.18
CA GLU A 16 6.56 6.01 6.32
C GLU A 16 8.02 5.91 5.88
N ASP A 17 8.73 4.89 6.34
CA ASP A 17 10.15 4.77 6.01
C ASP A 17 10.37 4.09 4.66
N VAL A 18 9.70 2.97 4.44
CA VAL A 18 9.90 2.17 3.23
C VAL A 18 9.26 2.84 2.03
N PHE A 19 7.93 3.06 2.07
CA PHE A 19 7.23 3.63 0.92
C PHE A 19 7.48 5.13 0.76
N ASN A 20 7.11 5.94 1.74
CA ASN A 20 7.28 7.40 1.66
C ASN A 20 8.76 7.79 1.61
N GLY A 21 9.59 7.12 2.40
CA GLY A 21 11.04 7.37 2.45
C GLY A 21 11.82 6.82 1.27
N ARG A 22 11.19 6.07 0.37
CA ARG A 22 11.83 5.43 -0.78
C ARG A 22 12.93 4.45 -0.40
N ARG A 23 12.84 3.85 0.79
CA ARG A 23 13.88 2.96 1.32
C ARG A 23 13.52 1.50 1.10
N LEU A 24 13.47 1.09 -0.17
CA LEU A 24 13.07 -0.27 -0.54
C LEU A 24 14.04 -1.35 -0.05
N GLU A 25 15.27 -0.97 0.29
CA GLU A 25 16.24 -1.89 0.90
C GLU A 25 15.79 -2.40 2.28
N LEU A 26 14.83 -1.72 2.91
CA LEU A 26 14.29 -2.13 4.22
C LEU A 26 13.18 -3.18 4.11
N LEU A 27 12.70 -3.49 2.89
CA LEU A 27 11.56 -4.40 2.73
C LEU A 27 11.77 -5.76 3.38
N GLU A 28 12.96 -6.35 3.26
CA GLU A 28 13.25 -7.65 3.87
C GLU A 28 13.37 -7.59 5.39
N ASP A 29 13.63 -6.41 5.96
CA ASP A 29 13.62 -6.22 7.41
C ASP A 29 12.20 -6.08 7.94
N VAL A 30 11.29 -5.51 7.18
CA VAL A 30 9.92 -5.18 7.60
C VAL A 30 8.93 -6.28 7.21
N LEU A 31 9.10 -6.90 6.05
CA LEU A 31 8.22 -7.96 5.58
C LEU A 31 8.77 -9.34 5.93
N HIS A 32 7.87 -10.21 6.36
CA HIS A 32 8.20 -11.62 6.61
C HIS A 32 8.62 -12.28 5.27
N PRO A 33 9.56 -13.26 5.29
CA PRO A 33 9.93 -13.99 4.06
C PRO A 33 8.74 -14.64 3.34
N GLU A 34 7.72 -15.03 4.09
CA GLU A 34 6.49 -15.63 3.56
C GLU A 34 5.36 -14.60 3.39
N PHE A 35 5.71 -13.32 3.27
CA PHE A 35 4.75 -12.23 3.11
C PHE A 35 3.77 -12.49 1.98
N ARG A 36 2.49 -12.15 2.24
CA ARG A 36 1.43 -12.16 1.24
C ARG A 36 0.64 -10.87 1.30
N GLY A 37 0.48 -10.24 0.13
CA GLY A 37 -0.47 -9.16 -0.05
C GLY A 37 -1.69 -9.67 -0.78
N ARG A 38 -2.87 -9.20 -0.38
CA ARG A 38 -4.11 -9.47 -1.11
C ARG A 38 -5.02 -8.26 -1.08
N GLY A 39 -5.59 -7.94 -2.24
CA GLY A 39 -6.64 -6.96 -2.33
C GLY A 39 -7.97 -7.59 -1.91
N ILE A 40 -8.70 -6.92 -1.04
CA ILE A 40 -10.06 -7.28 -0.69
C ILE A 40 -11.02 -6.80 -1.78
N SER A 41 -10.70 -5.66 -2.41
CA SER A 41 -11.41 -5.18 -3.59
C SER A 41 -10.83 -5.82 -4.86
N ALA A 42 -11.69 -6.03 -5.85
CA ALA A 42 -11.32 -6.69 -7.11
C ALA A 42 -10.51 -5.78 -8.04
N PHE A 43 -9.47 -5.15 -7.52
CA PHE A 43 -8.65 -4.25 -8.30
C PHE A 43 -7.25 -4.86 -8.53
N PRO A 44 -6.66 -4.71 -9.75
CA PRO A 44 -5.35 -5.26 -10.05
C PRO A 44 -4.25 -4.77 -9.09
N PRO A 45 -3.13 -5.47 -8.97
CA PRO A 45 -2.57 -6.36 -9.99
C PRO A 45 -3.14 -7.77 -9.96
N GLU A 46 -3.06 -8.42 -11.11
CA GLU A 46 -3.48 -9.79 -11.28
C GLU A 46 -2.60 -10.75 -10.47
N GLY A 47 -3.25 -11.65 -9.77
CA GLY A 47 -2.60 -12.68 -9.01
C GLY A 47 -2.18 -12.27 -7.60
N PRO A 48 -1.79 -13.26 -6.77
CA PRO A 48 -1.38 -12.99 -5.40
C PRO A 48 -0.01 -12.32 -5.35
N GLU A 49 0.13 -11.32 -4.50
CA GLU A 49 1.42 -10.75 -4.15
C GLU A 49 2.09 -11.68 -3.13
N VAL A 50 3.23 -12.28 -3.49
CA VAL A 50 3.95 -13.23 -2.64
C VAL A 50 5.40 -12.80 -2.48
N GLY A 51 5.80 -12.63 -1.23
CA GLY A 51 7.17 -12.29 -0.85
C GLY A 51 7.52 -10.80 -0.95
N PRO A 52 8.60 -10.39 -0.29
CA PRO A 52 9.07 -9.00 -0.31
C PRO A 52 9.38 -8.47 -1.72
N GLY A 53 9.87 -9.34 -2.62
CA GLY A 53 10.16 -8.96 -4.00
C GLY A 53 8.94 -8.52 -4.79
N ALA A 54 7.78 -9.13 -4.53
CA ALA A 54 6.53 -8.71 -5.16
C ALA A 54 6.10 -7.32 -4.69
N ARG A 55 6.24 -7.03 -3.40
CA ARG A 55 5.96 -5.70 -2.85
C ARG A 55 6.91 -4.65 -3.42
N ARG A 56 8.18 -4.99 -3.61
CA ARG A 56 9.14 -4.08 -4.25
C ARG A 56 8.66 -3.70 -5.66
N LYS A 57 8.24 -4.67 -6.46
CA LYS A 57 7.73 -4.42 -7.82
C LYS A 57 6.49 -3.53 -7.81
N LEU A 58 5.59 -3.77 -6.86
CA LEU A 58 4.38 -2.94 -6.71
C LEU A 58 4.74 -1.49 -6.39
N TYR A 59 5.65 -1.26 -5.45
CA TYR A 59 6.07 0.08 -5.08
C TYR A 59 6.80 0.78 -6.23
N GLU A 60 7.68 0.07 -6.94
CA GLU A 60 8.36 0.61 -8.11
C GLU A 60 7.37 1.01 -9.21
N MET A 61 6.33 0.21 -9.42
CA MET A 61 5.26 0.55 -10.37
C MET A 61 4.57 1.86 -9.97
N PHE A 62 4.24 2.02 -8.70
CA PHE A 62 3.64 3.28 -8.23
C PHE A 62 4.58 4.47 -8.38
N TYR A 63 5.86 4.31 -8.09
CA TYR A 63 6.84 5.40 -8.24
C TYR A 63 7.01 5.81 -9.71
N GLN A 64 6.92 4.88 -10.65
CA GLN A 64 6.97 5.20 -12.08
C GLN A 64 5.73 5.94 -12.53
N ALA A 65 4.56 5.51 -12.07
CA ALA A 65 3.28 6.13 -12.44
C ALA A 65 3.06 7.47 -11.73
N ILE A 66 3.46 7.55 -10.48
CA ILE A 66 3.23 8.68 -9.58
C ILE A 66 4.53 8.97 -8.82
N PRO A 67 5.51 9.68 -9.46
CA PRO A 67 6.84 9.87 -8.87
C PRO A 67 6.86 10.54 -7.50
N ASP A 68 5.88 11.39 -7.22
CA ASP A 68 5.70 12.06 -5.94
C ASP A 68 4.70 11.35 -5.02
N ALA A 69 4.42 10.07 -5.28
CA ALA A 69 3.47 9.30 -4.49
C ALA A 69 3.81 9.31 -3.00
N ARG A 70 2.79 9.55 -2.20
CA ARG A 70 2.89 9.58 -0.74
C ARG A 70 1.62 9.01 -0.13
N ALA A 71 1.78 8.23 0.91
CA ALA A 71 0.68 7.74 1.74
C ALA A 71 0.67 8.52 3.05
N GLU A 72 -0.40 9.24 3.31
CA GLU A 72 -0.62 9.94 4.58
C GLU A 72 -1.39 9.02 5.52
N VAL A 73 -0.79 8.64 6.63
CA VAL A 73 -1.45 7.81 7.62
C VAL A 73 -2.48 8.63 8.38
N LEU A 74 -3.74 8.20 8.35
CA LEU A 74 -4.85 8.88 8.99
C LEU A 74 -5.23 8.24 10.32
N ASP A 75 -5.08 6.92 10.44
CA ASP A 75 -5.43 6.20 11.65
C ASP A 75 -4.68 4.87 11.74
N VAL A 76 -4.37 4.44 12.96
CA VAL A 76 -3.72 3.16 13.24
C VAL A 76 -4.31 2.58 14.51
N VAL A 77 -4.83 1.37 14.45
CA VAL A 77 -5.32 0.64 15.61
C VAL A 77 -4.79 -0.78 15.60
N ALA A 78 -4.55 -1.36 16.76
CA ALA A 78 -4.01 -2.70 16.87
C ALA A 78 -4.75 -3.53 17.92
N GLU A 79 -4.94 -4.81 17.62
CA GLU A 79 -5.48 -5.80 18.54
C GLU A 79 -4.92 -7.18 18.15
N GLY A 80 -4.46 -7.96 19.14
CA GLY A 80 -3.85 -9.25 18.86
C GLY A 80 -2.63 -9.10 17.96
N ASP A 81 -2.57 -9.91 16.90
CA ASP A 81 -1.52 -9.85 15.89
C ASP A 81 -1.88 -8.94 14.70
N LYS A 82 -2.99 -8.20 14.78
CA LYS A 82 -3.48 -7.37 13.70
C LYS A 82 -3.22 -5.88 13.95
N VAL A 83 -2.89 -5.19 12.86
CA VAL A 83 -2.83 -3.73 12.83
C VAL A 83 -3.69 -3.24 11.68
N VAL A 84 -4.64 -2.37 11.97
CA VAL A 84 -5.44 -1.69 10.95
C VAL A 84 -4.86 -0.30 10.74
N LEU A 85 -4.54 0.02 9.50
CA LEU A 85 -3.98 1.32 9.13
C LEU A 85 -4.82 1.89 8.00
N VAL A 86 -5.28 3.12 8.20
CA VAL A 86 -6.02 3.88 7.18
C VAL A 86 -5.09 4.94 6.62
N ASP A 87 -4.97 5.00 5.30
CA ASP A 87 -4.16 6.02 4.66
C ASP A 87 -4.87 6.71 3.50
N ARG A 88 -4.35 7.87 3.15
CA ARG A 88 -4.69 8.60 1.93
C ARG A 88 -3.45 8.57 1.04
N PHE A 89 -3.58 7.87 -0.07
CA PHE A 89 -2.52 7.74 -1.07
C PHE A 89 -2.76 8.74 -2.19
N GLY A 90 -1.74 9.41 -2.65
CA GLY A 90 -1.90 10.33 -3.75
C GLY A 90 -0.59 10.87 -4.29
N GLY A 91 -0.72 11.62 -5.37
CA GLY A 91 0.38 12.27 -6.08
C GLY A 91 -0.03 12.71 -7.46
N THR A 92 0.97 13.04 -8.29
CA THR A 92 0.76 13.50 -9.67
C THR A 92 0.90 12.34 -10.65
N HIS A 93 -0.14 12.11 -11.44
CA HIS A 93 -0.19 11.03 -12.44
C HIS A 93 0.65 11.40 -13.65
N ARG A 94 1.91 10.92 -13.70
CA ARG A 94 2.86 11.25 -14.77
C ARG A 94 3.19 10.09 -15.68
N GLY A 95 3.15 8.87 -15.18
CA GLY A 95 3.41 7.65 -15.95
C GLY A 95 2.17 6.81 -16.13
N GLU A 96 2.26 5.76 -16.94
CA GLU A 96 1.15 4.84 -17.15
C GLU A 96 0.72 4.19 -15.83
N LEU A 97 -0.60 4.18 -15.59
CA LEU A 97 -1.21 3.48 -14.47
C LEU A 97 -2.47 2.77 -14.98
N PHE A 98 -2.47 1.44 -14.84
CA PHE A 98 -3.59 0.58 -15.29
C PHE A 98 -4.05 0.85 -16.72
N GLY A 99 -3.08 0.96 -17.62
CA GLY A 99 -3.32 1.18 -19.04
C GLY A 99 -3.63 2.64 -19.42
N ARG A 100 -3.61 3.56 -18.46
CA ARG A 100 -3.83 4.99 -18.73
C ARG A 100 -2.51 5.75 -18.71
N PRO A 101 -2.18 6.46 -19.79
CA PRO A 101 -0.99 7.33 -19.79
C PRO A 101 -1.13 8.46 -18.79
N GLY A 102 -0.01 8.99 -18.32
CA GLY A 102 0.00 10.09 -17.37
C GLY A 102 -0.70 11.32 -17.90
N THR A 103 -1.55 11.91 -17.05
CA THR A 103 -2.33 13.11 -17.39
C THR A 103 -1.71 14.39 -16.84
N GLY A 104 -0.81 14.28 -15.86
CA GLY A 104 -0.31 15.42 -15.10
C GLY A 104 -1.25 15.88 -13.99
N ASP A 105 -2.41 15.24 -13.83
CA ASP A 105 -3.37 15.58 -12.79
C ASP A 105 -2.96 15.00 -11.44
N ARG A 106 -3.36 15.67 -10.37
CA ARG A 106 -3.28 15.12 -9.04
C ARG A 106 -4.38 14.08 -8.86
N ILE A 107 -3.99 12.89 -8.41
CA ILE A 107 -4.92 11.82 -8.10
C ILE A 107 -4.74 11.41 -6.63
N GLU A 108 -5.83 11.00 -5.98
CA GLU A 108 -5.83 10.68 -4.57
C GLU A 108 -6.97 9.72 -4.24
N TRP A 109 -6.67 8.70 -3.45
CA TRP A 109 -7.70 7.78 -2.94
C TRP A 109 -7.32 7.25 -1.58
N MET A 110 -8.31 6.70 -0.89
CA MET A 110 -8.11 6.11 0.44
C MET A 110 -7.96 4.60 0.36
N ALA A 111 -7.21 4.06 1.31
CA ALA A 111 -7.07 2.62 1.50
C ALA A 111 -7.13 2.28 2.98
N ILE A 112 -7.58 1.05 3.25
CA ILE A 112 -7.55 0.45 4.57
C ILE A 112 -6.74 -0.82 4.48
N HIS A 113 -5.69 -0.91 5.29
CA HIS A 113 -4.83 -2.07 5.38
C HIS A 113 -5.13 -2.83 6.67
N ILE A 114 -5.18 -4.14 6.59
CA ILE A 114 -5.17 -5.01 7.76
C ILE A 114 -3.89 -5.83 7.68
N TYR A 115 -2.91 -5.46 8.50
CA TYR A 115 -1.64 -6.17 8.58
C TYR A 115 -1.72 -7.26 9.63
N THR A 116 -1.16 -8.43 9.32
CA THR A 116 -0.88 -9.47 10.31
C THR A 116 0.60 -9.44 10.61
N ILE A 117 0.95 -9.34 11.89
CA ILE A 117 2.34 -9.29 12.35
C ILE A 117 2.74 -10.65 12.91
N ARG A 118 3.87 -11.17 12.45
CA ARG A 118 4.45 -12.42 12.94
C ARG A 118 5.97 -12.29 12.97
N ASP A 119 6.57 -12.75 14.08
CA ASP A 119 8.03 -12.70 14.27
C ASP A 119 8.61 -11.29 14.05
N GLY A 120 7.88 -10.26 14.48
CA GLY A 120 8.32 -8.87 14.35
C GLY A 120 8.28 -8.32 12.93
N LYS A 121 7.56 -8.98 12.02
CA LYS A 121 7.46 -8.58 10.60
C LYS A 121 6.03 -8.68 10.11
N VAL A 122 5.76 -7.99 9.01
CA VAL A 122 4.44 -8.06 8.35
C VAL A 122 4.36 -9.36 7.57
N LEU A 123 3.47 -10.25 7.99
CA LEU A 123 3.21 -11.51 7.30
C LEU A 123 2.16 -11.35 6.20
N GLU A 124 1.14 -10.55 6.44
CA GLU A 124 0.06 -10.34 5.48
C GLU A 124 -0.38 -8.87 5.49
N ASP A 125 -0.68 -8.38 4.30
CA ASP A 125 -1.36 -7.09 4.09
C ASP A 125 -2.63 -7.34 3.30
N ALA A 126 -3.77 -7.31 3.99
CA ALA A 126 -5.08 -7.34 3.34
C ALA A 126 -5.52 -5.90 3.14
N VAL A 127 -5.64 -5.46 1.89
CA VAL A 127 -5.92 -4.06 1.57
C VAL A 127 -7.24 -3.90 0.84
N MET A 128 -8.03 -2.92 1.27
CA MET A 128 -9.18 -2.44 0.54
C MET A 128 -8.93 -1.00 0.11
N THR A 129 -8.94 -0.78 -1.18
CA THR A 129 -8.73 0.53 -1.79
C THR A 129 -10.07 1.10 -2.25
N ASP A 130 -10.23 2.41 -2.19
CA ASP A 130 -11.37 3.09 -2.84
C ASP A 130 -11.17 3.04 -4.36
N ALA A 131 -11.44 1.86 -4.91
CA ALA A 131 -11.19 1.56 -6.31
C ALA A 131 -12.08 2.41 -7.24
N LEU A 132 -13.31 2.71 -6.83
CA LEU A 132 -14.20 3.55 -7.64
C LEU A 132 -13.65 4.96 -7.79
N ALA A 133 -13.23 5.59 -6.70
CA ALA A 133 -12.63 6.92 -6.75
C ALA A 133 -11.37 6.95 -7.62
N MET A 134 -10.51 5.93 -7.48
CA MET A 134 -9.31 5.80 -8.30
C MET A 134 -9.65 5.64 -9.78
N MET A 135 -10.58 4.75 -10.12
CA MET A 135 -10.98 4.49 -11.49
C MET A 135 -11.63 5.73 -12.13
N GLN A 136 -12.44 6.48 -11.38
CA GLN A 136 -13.04 7.72 -11.86
C GLN A 136 -11.97 8.76 -12.20
N GLN A 137 -10.98 8.94 -11.32
CA GLN A 137 -9.88 9.87 -11.55
C GLN A 137 -9.01 9.48 -12.74
N LEU A 138 -8.86 8.18 -13.00
CA LEU A 138 -8.12 7.65 -14.15
C LEU A 138 -8.93 7.61 -15.43
N GLY A 139 -10.22 7.98 -15.39
CA GLY A 139 -11.11 7.91 -16.53
C GLY A 139 -11.50 6.49 -16.95
N LEU A 140 -11.38 5.54 -16.02
CA LEU A 140 -11.74 4.13 -16.22
C LEU A 140 -13.16 3.81 -15.75
N ALA A 141 -13.82 4.74 -15.09
CA ALA A 141 -15.21 4.64 -14.67
C ALA A 141 -15.89 5.99 -14.80
N PRO A 142 -17.23 6.03 -14.99
CA PRO A 142 -17.95 7.29 -15.04
C PRO A 142 -17.84 8.09 -13.77
N SER A 143 -17.69 9.42 -13.91
CA SER A 143 -17.79 10.34 -12.77
C SER A 143 -19.24 10.50 -12.34
N ALA A 144 -19.47 10.63 -11.03
CA ALA A 144 -20.82 10.86 -10.50
C ALA A 144 -21.33 12.24 -10.87
#